data_93a48806d19ef1d039c5c894509e204b
#
_entry.id   93a48806d19ef1d039c5c894509e204b
#
_cell.length_a   1.000
_cell.length_b   1.000
_cell.length_c   1.000
_cell.angle_alpha   90.00
_cell.angle_beta   90.00
_cell.angle_gamma   90.00
#
_symmetry.space_group_name_H-M   'P 1'
#
loop_
_entity.id
_entity.type
_entity.pdbx_description
1 polymer ?
#
loop_
_entity_poly.entity_id
_entity_poly.type
_entity_poly.pdbx_seq_one_letter_code
_entity_poly.pdbx_strand_id
1 'polypeptide(L)'
;MPAITLTTLQGLKQKGEKITMLTCYDATFAHACNQAGVEVLLVGDSLGMVLQGHDSTLPVTTAEMAYHVASVKRGNTDALILADLPFMAYATLEQTMTNSALLMQAGAHMVKVEGALWLADSIRLLAERGIPVCAHMGLTPQSVNILGGYKVQGRSENQARQMRADAIALEQAGAAMLLLECVPSELAQEITQAVGIPVIGIGAGSGTDGQVLVLHDMLGLSITGRVPKFVKNFMAGQQNIQAALGAYVTEVKAATFPGIEHGFSA
;
A
#
# COMPACT_ATOMS: atom_id res chain seq x y z
N MET A 1 2.30 20.08 -9.97
CA MET A 1 0.85 19.84 -9.74
C MET A 1 0.52 20.29 -8.32
N PRO A 2 -0.75 20.60 -7.97
CA PRO A 2 -1.08 20.81 -6.56
C PRO A 2 -0.80 19.53 -5.77
N ALA A 3 -0.41 19.69 -4.49
CA ALA A 3 -0.09 18.55 -3.63
C ALA A 3 -1.29 17.59 -3.50
N ILE A 4 -1.03 16.30 -3.61
CA ILE A 4 -2.04 15.25 -3.43
C ILE A 4 -2.36 15.13 -1.94
N THR A 5 -3.63 15.23 -1.62
CA THR A 5 -4.17 15.14 -0.26
C THR A 5 -5.13 13.95 -0.16
N LEU A 6 -5.53 13.59 1.06
CA LEU A 6 -6.57 12.59 1.27
C LEU A 6 -7.87 12.96 0.54
N THR A 7 -8.27 14.24 0.57
CA THR A 7 -9.45 14.74 -0.15
C THR A 7 -9.30 14.56 -1.66
N THR A 8 -8.10 14.74 -2.20
CA THR A 8 -7.81 14.48 -3.62
C THR A 8 -8.07 13.01 -3.96
N LEU A 9 -7.56 12.07 -3.14
CA LEU A 9 -7.73 10.64 -3.37
C LEU A 9 -9.20 10.20 -3.26
N GLN A 10 -9.94 10.74 -2.30
CA GLN A 10 -11.39 10.53 -2.18
C GLN A 10 -12.15 11.05 -3.42
N GLY A 11 -11.75 12.22 -3.93
CA GLY A 11 -12.30 12.77 -5.16
C GLY A 11 -12.03 11.92 -6.39
N LEU A 12 -10.85 11.29 -6.49
CA LEU A 12 -10.53 10.35 -7.58
C LEU A 12 -11.45 9.12 -7.53
N LYS A 13 -11.63 8.51 -6.34
CA LYS A 13 -12.60 7.40 -6.18
C LYS A 13 -14.00 7.81 -6.63
N GLN A 14 -14.51 8.96 -6.17
CA GLN A 14 -15.85 9.43 -6.52
C GLN A 14 -16.05 9.63 -8.03
N LYS A 15 -14.98 9.98 -8.73
CA LYS A 15 -14.99 10.14 -10.21
C LYS A 15 -14.73 8.84 -10.97
N GLY A 16 -14.40 7.74 -10.27
CA GLY A 16 -13.98 6.49 -10.89
C GLY A 16 -12.59 6.55 -11.53
N GLU A 17 -11.77 7.54 -11.16
CA GLU A 17 -10.40 7.69 -11.63
C GLU A 17 -9.45 6.83 -10.78
N LYS A 18 -8.60 6.01 -11.43
CA LYS A 18 -7.68 5.12 -10.73
C LYS A 18 -6.55 5.90 -10.05
N ILE A 19 -6.14 5.41 -8.88
CA ILE A 19 -5.05 5.95 -8.05
C ILE A 19 -3.78 5.13 -8.32
N THR A 20 -2.65 5.80 -8.53
CA THR A 20 -1.34 5.17 -8.68
C THR A 20 -0.55 5.27 -7.38
N MET A 21 -0.04 4.14 -6.91
CA MET A 21 0.83 4.07 -5.74
C MET A 21 2.06 3.23 -6.08
N LEU A 22 3.23 3.65 -5.64
CA LEU A 22 4.48 2.87 -5.69
C LEU A 22 5.16 2.92 -4.33
N THR A 23 5.84 1.83 -3.97
CA THR A 23 6.76 1.92 -2.84
C THR A 23 7.92 2.85 -3.21
N CYS A 24 8.43 3.58 -2.22
CA CYS A 24 9.54 4.51 -2.42
C CYS A 24 10.34 4.62 -1.12
N TYR A 25 11.67 4.68 -1.24
CA TYR A 25 12.52 4.57 -0.05
C TYR A 25 13.61 5.65 0.04
N ASP A 26 13.75 6.50 -0.98
CA ASP A 26 14.75 7.56 -1.02
C ASP A 26 14.30 8.79 -1.82
N ALA A 27 15.10 9.86 -1.72
CA ALA A 27 14.78 11.15 -2.34
C ALA A 27 14.84 11.11 -3.88
N THR A 28 15.76 10.34 -4.47
CA THR A 28 15.95 10.27 -5.92
C THR A 28 14.76 9.60 -6.58
N PHE A 29 14.33 8.44 -6.07
CA PHE A 29 13.14 7.77 -6.57
C PHE A 29 11.85 8.52 -6.24
N ALA A 30 11.76 9.22 -5.10
CA ALA A 30 10.63 10.10 -4.81
C ALA A 30 10.48 11.18 -5.89
N HIS A 31 11.58 11.83 -6.27
CA HIS A 31 11.59 12.81 -7.35
C HIS A 31 11.16 12.21 -8.70
N ALA A 32 11.71 11.04 -9.06
CA ALA A 32 11.37 10.35 -10.31
C ALA A 32 9.89 9.95 -10.36
N CYS A 33 9.33 9.42 -9.26
CA CYS A 33 7.91 9.08 -9.14
C CYS A 33 7.01 10.32 -9.26
N ASN A 34 7.38 11.44 -8.64
CA ASN A 34 6.64 12.71 -8.81
C ASN A 34 6.63 13.17 -10.27
N GLN A 35 7.77 13.11 -10.96
CA GLN A 35 7.84 13.46 -12.39
C GLN A 35 6.97 12.54 -13.26
N ALA A 36 6.78 11.29 -12.88
CA ALA A 36 5.90 10.36 -13.56
C ALA A 36 4.40 10.56 -13.24
N GLY A 37 4.08 11.33 -12.20
CA GLY A 37 2.70 11.59 -11.78
C GLY A 37 2.13 10.53 -10.82
N VAL A 38 2.97 9.82 -10.08
CA VAL A 38 2.51 8.89 -9.03
C VAL A 38 1.86 9.67 -7.89
N GLU A 39 0.63 9.31 -7.52
CA GLU A 39 -0.12 10.05 -6.50
C GLU A 39 0.25 9.70 -5.07
N VAL A 40 0.64 8.45 -4.80
CA VAL A 40 0.98 8.00 -3.43
C VAL A 40 2.34 7.30 -3.42
N LEU A 41 3.22 7.74 -2.54
CA LEU A 41 4.51 7.11 -2.26
C LEU A 41 4.40 6.33 -0.96
N LEU A 42 4.50 5.01 -1.04
CA LEU A 42 4.47 4.11 0.11
C LEU A 42 5.91 3.86 0.60
N VAL A 43 6.25 4.41 1.76
CA VAL A 43 7.45 3.97 2.48
C VAL A 43 7.07 2.71 3.23
N GLY A 44 7.31 1.55 2.60
CA GLY A 44 6.90 0.25 3.08
C GLY A 44 8.00 -0.49 3.84
N ASP A 45 7.63 -1.32 4.81
CA ASP A 45 8.58 -2.20 5.51
C ASP A 45 9.15 -3.31 4.59
N SER A 46 8.62 -3.45 3.37
CA SER A 46 9.24 -4.17 2.25
C SER A 46 10.69 -3.73 1.97
N LEU A 47 11.10 -2.53 2.44
CA LEU A 47 12.50 -2.08 2.40
C LEU A 47 13.45 -3.11 3.06
N GLY A 48 13.00 -3.81 4.07
CA GLY A 48 13.77 -4.88 4.71
C GLY A 48 14.18 -5.96 3.73
N MET A 49 13.29 -6.30 2.79
CA MET A 49 13.56 -7.31 1.77
C MET A 49 14.33 -6.74 0.57
N VAL A 50 13.89 -5.60 0.02
CA VAL A 50 14.42 -5.11 -1.27
C VAL A 50 15.64 -4.21 -1.15
N LEU A 51 15.89 -3.59 0.01
CA LEU A 51 17.06 -2.75 0.26
C LEU A 51 18.05 -3.39 1.23
N GLN A 52 17.54 -3.97 2.33
CA GLN A 52 18.39 -4.51 3.39
C GLN A 52 18.75 -5.99 3.17
N GLY A 53 18.03 -6.70 2.28
CA GLY A 53 18.31 -8.10 1.93
C GLY A 53 17.86 -9.12 2.96
N HIS A 54 16.92 -8.75 3.83
CA HIS A 54 16.29 -9.68 4.78
C HIS A 54 15.31 -10.63 4.07
N ASP A 55 15.06 -11.80 4.67
CA ASP A 55 14.10 -12.78 4.16
C ASP A 55 12.62 -12.40 4.40
N SER A 56 12.38 -11.39 5.22
CA SER A 56 11.04 -10.90 5.56
C SER A 56 11.06 -9.42 5.96
N THR A 57 9.88 -8.83 6.16
CA THR A 57 9.73 -7.46 6.66
C THR A 57 9.92 -7.34 8.18
N LEU A 58 9.95 -8.45 8.92
CA LEU A 58 9.92 -8.47 10.39
C LEU A 58 11.10 -7.75 11.08
N PRO A 59 12.35 -7.74 10.54
CA PRO A 59 13.47 -7.08 11.20
C PRO A 59 13.42 -5.55 11.15
N VAL A 60 12.59 -4.95 10.29
CA VAL A 60 12.56 -3.50 10.09
C VAL A 60 12.04 -2.78 11.34
N THR A 61 12.75 -1.76 11.77
CA THR A 61 12.42 -0.95 12.95
C THR A 61 11.69 0.34 12.59
N THR A 62 10.95 0.92 13.54
CA THR A 62 10.30 2.24 13.35
C THR A 62 11.32 3.35 13.08
N ALA A 63 12.53 3.27 13.63
CA ALA A 63 13.60 4.24 13.40
C ALA A 63 14.09 4.20 11.95
N GLU A 64 14.26 3.03 11.35
CA GLU A 64 14.59 2.87 9.94
C GLU A 64 13.46 3.39 9.05
N MET A 65 12.21 3.07 9.39
CA MET A 65 11.06 3.63 8.67
C MET A 65 11.06 5.16 8.69
N ALA A 66 11.28 5.78 9.86
CA ALA A 66 11.35 7.24 9.99
C ALA A 66 12.52 7.84 9.16
N TYR A 67 13.68 7.17 9.12
CA TYR A 67 14.81 7.57 8.28
C TYR A 67 14.44 7.61 6.79
N HIS A 68 13.79 6.54 6.29
CA HIS A 68 13.36 6.44 4.90
C HIS A 68 12.23 7.43 4.58
N VAL A 69 11.26 7.62 5.49
CA VAL A 69 10.22 8.65 5.35
C VAL A 69 10.84 10.04 5.19
N ALA A 70 11.79 10.40 6.05
CA ALA A 70 12.49 11.70 5.96
C ALA A 70 13.29 11.82 4.66
N SER A 71 13.84 10.74 4.14
CA SER A 71 14.56 10.73 2.85
C SER A 71 13.60 10.95 1.68
N VAL A 72 12.49 10.20 1.63
CA VAL A 72 11.42 10.36 0.62
C VAL A 72 10.83 11.77 0.68
N LYS A 73 10.57 12.30 1.88
CA LYS A 73 10.02 13.66 2.06
C LYS A 73 10.90 14.74 1.42
N ARG A 74 12.22 14.61 1.47
CA ARG A 74 13.14 15.59 0.85
C ARG A 74 13.08 15.60 -0.68
N GLY A 75 12.77 14.45 -1.32
CA GLY A 75 12.64 14.33 -2.78
C GLY A 75 11.20 14.50 -3.29
N ASN A 76 10.23 14.42 -2.38
CA ASN A 76 8.81 14.50 -2.73
C ASN A 76 8.34 15.97 -2.83
N THR A 77 7.61 16.31 -3.88
CA THR A 77 6.98 17.63 -4.07
C THR A 77 5.46 17.56 -3.91
N ASP A 78 4.82 16.57 -4.53
CA ASP A 78 3.37 16.60 -4.74
C ASP A 78 2.63 15.37 -4.22
N ALA A 79 3.27 14.18 -4.18
CA ALA A 79 2.61 12.94 -3.81
C ALA A 79 2.28 12.87 -2.29
N LEU A 80 1.21 12.15 -1.95
CA LEU A 80 0.93 11.79 -0.57
C LEU A 80 1.93 10.72 -0.12
N ILE A 81 2.55 10.91 1.04
CA ILE A 81 3.48 9.94 1.65
C ILE A 81 2.70 9.08 2.65
N LEU A 82 2.61 7.79 2.37
CA LEU A 82 2.08 6.75 3.24
C LEU A 82 3.26 5.98 3.85
N ALA A 83 3.26 5.74 5.17
CA ALA A 83 4.34 5.04 5.86
C ALA A 83 3.84 3.86 6.68
N ASP A 84 4.49 2.71 6.57
CA ASP A 84 4.15 1.53 7.36
C ASP A 84 4.58 1.69 8.82
N LEU A 85 3.70 1.34 9.74
CA LEU A 85 4.10 0.91 11.06
C LEU A 85 4.66 -0.51 10.94
N PRO A 86 5.95 -0.75 11.23
CA PRO A 86 6.56 -2.06 11.06
C PRO A 86 6.06 -3.07 12.10
N PHE A 87 6.44 -4.33 11.94
CA PHE A 87 6.03 -5.42 12.81
C PHE A 87 6.16 -5.08 14.31
N MET A 88 5.09 -5.33 15.08
CA MET A 88 4.97 -5.06 16.52
C MET A 88 5.08 -3.58 16.92
N ALA A 89 5.18 -2.64 16.00
CA ALA A 89 5.20 -1.21 16.33
C ALA A 89 3.83 -0.65 16.78
N TYR A 90 2.76 -1.44 16.64
CA TYR A 90 1.38 -1.08 16.99
C TYR A 90 0.67 -2.18 17.80
N ALA A 91 1.43 -2.93 18.59
CA ALA A 91 0.90 -4.01 19.43
C ALA A 91 0.03 -3.51 20.59
N THR A 92 0.24 -2.28 21.05
CA THR A 92 -0.59 -1.60 22.05
C THR A 92 -1.01 -0.23 21.56
N LEU A 93 -2.08 0.35 22.11
CA LEU A 93 -2.54 1.69 21.76
C LEU A 93 -1.45 2.76 21.99
N GLU A 94 -0.69 2.64 23.06
CA GLU A 94 0.43 3.55 23.36
C GLU A 94 1.54 3.48 22.31
N GLN A 95 1.96 2.26 21.94
CA GLN A 95 2.93 2.05 20.87
C GLN A 95 2.42 2.58 19.53
N THR A 96 1.14 2.31 19.21
CA THR A 96 0.51 2.81 17.99
C THR A 96 0.59 4.33 17.91
N MET A 97 0.23 5.03 18.98
CA MET A 97 0.28 6.50 19.05
C MET A 97 1.71 7.03 18.91
N THR A 98 2.63 6.50 19.71
CA THR A 98 4.02 6.97 19.75
C THR A 98 4.73 6.76 18.41
N ASN A 99 4.59 5.56 17.82
CA ASN A 99 5.25 5.24 16.56
C ASN A 99 4.60 5.95 15.36
N SER A 100 3.27 6.12 15.36
CA SER A 100 2.60 6.94 14.35
C SER A 100 3.06 8.39 14.39
N ALA A 101 3.15 8.98 15.58
CA ALA A 101 3.63 10.35 15.74
C ALA A 101 5.06 10.51 15.21
N LEU A 102 5.95 9.54 15.46
CA LEU A 102 7.32 9.53 14.95
C LEU A 102 7.36 9.56 13.42
N LEU A 103 6.55 8.72 12.75
CA LEU A 103 6.48 8.68 11.28
C LEU A 103 5.88 9.96 10.70
N MET A 104 4.82 10.51 11.31
CA MET A 104 4.22 11.78 10.89
C MET A 104 5.23 12.94 11.04
N GLN A 105 5.98 13.00 12.14
CA GLN A 105 7.03 13.99 12.36
C GLN A 105 8.20 13.84 11.36
N ALA A 106 8.49 12.62 10.90
CA ALA A 106 9.46 12.38 9.84
C ALA A 106 9.00 12.86 8.46
N GLY A 107 7.70 13.14 8.28
CA GLY A 107 7.13 13.70 7.05
C GLY A 107 6.08 12.85 6.36
N ALA A 108 5.62 11.76 6.98
CA ALA A 108 4.46 11.00 6.48
C ALA A 108 3.19 11.85 6.54
N HIS A 109 2.24 11.58 5.65
CA HIS A 109 0.92 12.21 5.63
C HIS A 109 -0.17 11.24 6.11
N MET A 110 0.12 9.94 6.14
CA MET A 110 -0.75 8.84 6.54
C MET A 110 0.11 7.68 7.02
N VAL A 111 -0.39 6.87 7.95
CA VAL A 111 0.27 5.63 8.38
C VAL A 111 -0.49 4.41 7.91
N LYS A 112 0.21 3.26 7.70
CA LYS A 112 -0.40 1.98 7.34
C LYS A 112 -0.19 0.97 8.47
N VAL A 113 -1.23 0.18 8.74
CA VAL A 113 -1.23 -0.92 9.71
C VAL A 113 -1.81 -2.17 9.08
N GLU A 114 -1.26 -3.34 9.41
CA GLU A 114 -1.69 -4.63 8.86
C GLU A 114 -2.58 -5.38 9.86
N GLY A 115 -3.75 -5.83 9.40
CA GLY A 115 -4.64 -6.64 10.22
C GLY A 115 -6.08 -6.60 9.77
N ALA A 116 -6.98 -6.84 10.71
CA ALA A 116 -8.41 -6.94 10.51
C ALA A 116 -9.15 -6.13 11.60
N LEU A 117 -10.35 -6.53 11.98
CA LEU A 117 -11.20 -5.83 12.95
C LEU A 117 -10.50 -5.44 14.26
N TRP A 118 -9.52 -6.23 14.73
CA TRP A 118 -8.78 -5.91 15.96
C TRP A 118 -8.00 -4.58 15.91
N LEU A 119 -7.82 -4.01 14.71
CA LEU A 119 -7.21 -2.68 14.52
C LEU A 119 -8.17 -1.52 14.79
N ALA A 120 -9.50 -1.77 14.95
CA ALA A 120 -10.50 -0.73 14.99
C ALA A 120 -10.26 0.32 16.10
N ASP A 121 -9.83 -0.12 17.29
CA ASP A 121 -9.54 0.81 18.39
C ASP A 121 -8.31 1.67 18.12
N SER A 122 -7.26 1.09 17.54
CA SER A 122 -6.05 1.82 17.12
C SER A 122 -6.38 2.85 16.04
N ILE A 123 -7.14 2.46 15.02
CA ILE A 123 -7.56 3.34 13.92
C ILE A 123 -8.39 4.51 14.45
N ARG A 124 -9.41 4.24 15.29
CA ARG A 124 -10.24 5.28 15.88
C ARG A 124 -9.40 6.27 16.67
N LEU A 125 -8.51 5.77 17.52
CA LEU A 125 -7.64 6.59 18.35
C LEU A 125 -6.74 7.53 17.52
N LEU A 126 -6.18 7.05 16.42
CA LEU A 126 -5.36 7.84 15.50
C LEU A 126 -6.21 8.86 14.73
N ALA A 127 -7.35 8.43 14.17
CA ALA A 127 -8.24 9.29 13.39
C ALA A 127 -8.77 10.48 14.22
N GLU A 128 -9.20 10.23 15.47
CA GLU A 128 -9.65 11.28 16.40
C GLU A 128 -8.57 12.33 16.71
N ARG A 129 -7.30 11.97 16.52
CA ARG A 129 -6.14 12.85 16.76
C ARG A 129 -5.51 13.39 15.48
N GLY A 130 -6.22 13.24 14.34
CA GLY A 130 -5.85 13.84 13.07
C GLY A 130 -4.76 13.06 12.32
N ILE A 131 -4.51 11.80 12.65
CA ILE A 131 -3.59 10.93 11.92
C ILE A 131 -4.41 10.01 11.00
N PRO A 132 -4.38 10.21 9.66
CA PRO A 132 -5.05 9.32 8.72
C PRO A 132 -4.41 7.93 8.72
N VAL A 133 -5.25 6.89 8.58
CA VAL A 133 -4.80 5.50 8.61
C VAL A 133 -5.24 4.75 7.35
N CYS A 134 -4.29 4.02 6.74
CA CYS A 134 -4.57 2.99 5.75
C CYS A 134 -4.57 1.63 6.45
N ALA A 135 -5.67 0.88 6.38
CA ALA A 135 -5.73 -0.48 6.89
C ALA A 135 -5.39 -1.48 5.79
N HIS A 136 -4.38 -2.33 6.02
CA HIS A 136 -3.92 -3.34 5.08
C HIS A 136 -4.48 -4.70 5.45
N MET A 137 -5.27 -5.27 4.54
CA MET A 137 -5.99 -6.54 4.69
C MET A 137 -5.61 -7.53 3.58
N GLY A 138 -6.03 -8.78 3.75
CA GLY A 138 -5.67 -9.86 2.84
C GLY A 138 -4.39 -10.56 3.30
N LEU A 139 -3.44 -10.76 2.41
CA LEU A 139 -2.10 -11.16 2.80
C LEU A 139 -1.43 -9.99 3.54
N THR A 140 -1.01 -10.24 4.74
CA THR A 140 -0.25 -9.30 5.57
C THR A 140 1.16 -9.83 5.77
N PRO A 141 2.20 -9.25 5.10
CA PRO A 141 3.58 -9.74 5.18
C PRO A 141 4.11 -9.87 6.61
N GLN A 142 3.70 -8.98 7.50
CA GLN A 142 4.07 -9.04 8.92
C GLN A 142 3.51 -10.28 9.64
N SER A 143 2.47 -10.91 9.07
CA SER A 143 1.86 -12.14 9.60
C SER A 143 2.31 -13.41 8.87
N VAL A 144 3.38 -13.35 8.07
CA VAL A 144 3.84 -14.43 7.18
C VAL A 144 4.02 -15.75 7.91
N ASN A 145 4.47 -15.74 9.17
CA ASN A 145 4.71 -16.95 9.97
C ASN A 145 3.41 -17.66 10.34
N ILE A 146 2.36 -16.92 10.71
CA ILE A 146 1.05 -17.53 11.06
C ILE A 146 0.26 -17.91 9.79
N LEU A 147 0.45 -17.18 8.68
CA LEU A 147 -0.18 -17.50 7.41
C LEU A 147 0.49 -18.68 6.69
N GLY A 148 1.69 -19.09 7.14
CA GLY A 148 2.46 -20.16 6.54
C GLY A 148 2.95 -19.83 5.13
N GLY A 149 3.37 -18.57 4.92
CA GLY A 149 3.90 -18.05 3.66
C GLY A 149 2.97 -17.04 2.96
N TYR A 150 3.39 -16.62 1.79
CA TYR A 150 2.67 -15.63 0.97
C TYR A 150 1.52 -16.30 0.20
N LYS A 151 0.35 -16.38 0.82
CA LYS A 151 -0.83 -17.08 0.28
C LYS A 151 -2.00 -16.12 0.06
N VAL A 152 -2.78 -16.38 -0.98
CA VAL A 152 -4.04 -15.66 -1.25
C VAL A 152 -5.00 -15.85 -0.08
N GLN A 153 -5.60 -14.77 0.39
CA GLN A 153 -6.56 -14.72 1.48
C GLN A 153 -7.98 -14.47 0.95
N GLY A 154 -9.00 -14.96 1.65
CA GLY A 154 -10.38 -14.71 1.26
C GLY A 154 -10.95 -15.69 0.22
N ARG A 155 -10.31 -16.85 0.00
CA ARG A 155 -10.80 -17.85 -0.97
C ARG A 155 -12.06 -18.59 -0.52
N SER A 156 -12.21 -18.87 0.76
CA SER A 156 -13.41 -19.50 1.26
C SER A 156 -14.52 -18.47 1.48
N GLU A 157 -15.78 -18.88 1.30
CA GLU A 157 -16.94 -18.01 1.51
C GLU A 157 -16.97 -17.38 2.91
N ASN A 158 -16.59 -18.14 3.94
CA ASN A 158 -16.52 -17.63 5.31
C ASN A 158 -15.45 -16.54 5.46
N GLN A 159 -14.26 -16.74 4.89
CA GLN A 159 -13.19 -15.73 4.89
C GLN A 159 -13.60 -14.50 4.10
N ALA A 160 -14.22 -14.67 2.93
CA ALA A 160 -14.69 -13.57 2.09
C ALA A 160 -15.75 -12.72 2.83
N ARG A 161 -16.71 -13.37 3.46
CA ARG A 161 -17.74 -12.69 4.27
C ARG A 161 -17.13 -11.92 5.43
N GLN A 162 -16.19 -12.53 6.15
CA GLN A 162 -15.50 -11.87 7.28
C GLN A 162 -14.70 -10.66 6.80
N MET A 163 -13.94 -10.80 5.71
CA MET A 163 -13.11 -9.72 5.17
C MET A 163 -13.96 -8.52 4.72
N ARG A 164 -15.14 -8.75 4.11
CA ARG A 164 -16.09 -7.67 3.80
C ARG A 164 -16.59 -6.96 5.05
N ALA A 165 -16.97 -7.72 6.07
CA ALA A 165 -17.43 -7.16 7.33
C ALA A 165 -16.34 -6.33 8.03
N ASP A 166 -15.11 -6.85 8.05
CA ASP A 166 -13.96 -6.17 8.64
C ASP A 166 -13.64 -4.86 7.90
N ALA A 167 -13.68 -4.84 6.56
CA ALA A 167 -13.45 -3.64 5.76
C ALA A 167 -14.44 -2.50 6.12
N ILE A 168 -15.72 -2.82 6.22
CA ILE A 168 -16.77 -1.87 6.62
C ILE A 168 -16.53 -1.38 8.05
N ALA A 169 -16.21 -2.26 8.97
CA ALA A 169 -15.97 -1.91 10.37
C ALA A 169 -14.72 -1.04 10.54
N LEU A 170 -13.65 -1.28 9.76
CA LEU A 170 -12.44 -0.46 9.78
C LEU A 170 -12.70 0.94 9.20
N GLU A 171 -13.51 1.07 8.15
CA GLU A 171 -13.96 2.37 7.66
C GLU A 171 -14.77 3.11 8.74
N GLN A 172 -15.72 2.43 9.39
CA GLN A 172 -16.52 3.01 10.48
C GLN A 172 -15.67 3.41 11.68
N ALA A 173 -14.55 2.73 11.92
CA ALA A 173 -13.58 3.11 12.93
C ALA A 173 -12.76 4.35 12.55
N GLY A 174 -12.81 4.81 11.30
CA GLY A 174 -12.12 6.01 10.83
C GLY A 174 -10.93 5.73 9.92
N ALA A 175 -10.78 4.51 9.37
CA ALA A 175 -9.80 4.27 8.31
C ALA A 175 -10.05 5.22 7.14
N ALA A 176 -8.99 5.79 6.60
CA ALA A 176 -9.04 6.76 5.50
C ALA A 176 -8.77 6.11 4.13
N MET A 177 -8.22 4.89 4.13
CA MET A 177 -7.88 4.09 2.95
C MET A 177 -7.82 2.61 3.35
N LEU A 178 -8.10 1.72 2.40
CA LEU A 178 -7.77 0.29 2.50
C LEU A 178 -6.71 -0.10 1.49
N LEU A 179 -5.88 -1.06 1.85
CA LEU A 179 -5.01 -1.78 0.94
C LEU A 179 -5.38 -3.27 1.00
N LEU A 180 -5.58 -3.88 -0.17
CA LEU A 180 -5.90 -5.31 -0.30
C LEU A 180 -4.77 -6.02 -1.03
N GLU A 181 -4.11 -6.97 -0.36
CA GLU A 181 -3.02 -7.75 -0.96
C GLU A 181 -3.42 -9.22 -1.14
N CYS A 182 -3.16 -9.76 -2.33
CA CYS A 182 -3.39 -11.17 -2.66
C CYS A 182 -4.79 -11.65 -2.24
N VAL A 183 -5.81 -10.93 -2.72
CA VAL A 183 -7.24 -11.22 -2.51
C VAL A 183 -7.86 -11.59 -3.86
N PRO A 184 -8.80 -12.56 -3.92
CA PRO A 184 -9.54 -12.84 -5.15
C PRO A 184 -10.14 -11.56 -5.75
N SER A 185 -10.00 -11.37 -7.07
CA SER A 185 -10.36 -10.15 -7.77
C SER A 185 -11.83 -9.76 -7.58
N GLU A 186 -12.73 -10.72 -7.55
CA GLU A 186 -14.17 -10.50 -7.31
C GLU A 186 -14.43 -9.98 -5.88
N LEU A 187 -13.81 -10.61 -4.88
CA LEU A 187 -13.93 -10.18 -3.49
C LEU A 187 -13.37 -8.76 -3.29
N ALA A 188 -12.22 -8.45 -3.91
CA ALA A 188 -11.64 -7.13 -3.83
C ALA A 188 -12.55 -6.06 -4.45
N GLN A 189 -13.22 -6.37 -5.55
CA GLN A 189 -14.21 -5.50 -6.17
C GLN A 189 -15.44 -5.29 -5.28
N GLU A 190 -15.96 -6.36 -4.67
CA GLU A 190 -17.09 -6.28 -3.72
C GLU A 190 -16.73 -5.40 -2.51
N ILE A 191 -15.55 -5.56 -1.93
CA ILE A 191 -15.07 -4.72 -0.82
C ILE A 191 -14.96 -3.26 -1.27
N THR A 192 -14.39 -3.00 -2.46
CA THR A 192 -14.25 -1.65 -3.00
C THR A 192 -15.58 -0.93 -3.17
N GLN A 193 -16.62 -1.66 -3.57
CA GLN A 193 -17.99 -1.13 -3.71
C GLN A 193 -18.70 -0.94 -2.37
N ALA A 194 -18.32 -1.71 -1.34
CA ALA A 194 -18.97 -1.68 -0.03
C ALA A 194 -18.48 -0.52 0.87
N VAL A 195 -17.34 0.11 0.56
CA VAL A 195 -16.75 1.20 1.35
C VAL A 195 -16.67 2.50 0.56
N GLY A 196 -16.79 3.64 1.24
CA GLY A 196 -16.67 4.97 0.64
C GLY A 196 -15.22 5.49 0.53
N ILE A 197 -14.29 4.88 1.25
CA ILE A 197 -12.87 5.25 1.24
C ILE A 197 -12.11 4.59 0.08
N PRO A 198 -11.00 5.19 -0.43
CA PRO A 198 -10.17 4.59 -1.46
C PRO A 198 -9.66 3.20 -1.09
N VAL A 199 -9.71 2.27 -2.05
CA VAL A 199 -9.18 0.91 -1.92
C VAL A 199 -8.08 0.69 -2.95
N ILE A 200 -6.87 0.40 -2.49
CA ILE A 200 -5.70 0.13 -3.32
C ILE A 200 -5.44 -1.38 -3.36
N GLY A 201 -5.19 -1.92 -4.54
CA GLY A 201 -4.93 -3.35 -4.72
C GLY A 201 -3.48 -3.66 -5.06
N ILE A 202 -3.00 -4.81 -4.60
CA ILE A 202 -1.81 -5.50 -5.10
C ILE A 202 -2.10 -7.00 -5.17
N GLY A 203 -2.10 -7.57 -6.37
CA GLY A 203 -2.60 -8.94 -6.55
C GLY A 203 -4.09 -9.08 -6.15
N ALA A 204 -4.88 -8.04 -6.38
CA ALA A 204 -6.30 -7.99 -6.02
C ALA A 204 -7.21 -7.65 -7.24
N GLY A 205 -6.64 -7.74 -8.44
CA GLY A 205 -7.36 -7.44 -9.69
C GLY A 205 -7.55 -5.93 -9.93
N SER A 206 -8.18 -5.60 -11.07
CA SER A 206 -8.40 -4.21 -11.53
C SER A 206 -9.66 -3.56 -10.96
N GLY A 207 -10.45 -4.29 -10.16
CA GLY A 207 -11.72 -3.81 -9.58
C GLY A 207 -11.56 -2.84 -8.42
N THR A 208 -10.34 -2.63 -7.90
CA THR A 208 -10.02 -1.65 -6.85
C THR A 208 -9.89 -0.24 -7.41
N ASP A 209 -9.90 0.78 -6.53
CA ASP A 209 -9.78 2.19 -6.93
C ASP A 209 -8.37 2.58 -7.39
N GLY A 210 -7.36 1.81 -7.05
CA GLY A 210 -5.98 2.04 -7.46
C GLY A 210 -5.12 0.80 -7.32
N GLN A 211 -3.84 0.93 -7.71
CA GLN A 211 -2.86 -0.15 -7.67
C GLN A 211 -1.59 0.29 -6.97
N VAL A 212 -0.94 -0.64 -6.28
CA VAL A 212 0.41 -0.47 -5.77
C VAL A 212 1.31 -1.61 -6.28
N LEU A 213 2.56 -1.29 -6.55
CA LEU A 213 3.64 -2.26 -6.73
C LEU A 213 4.85 -1.86 -5.89
N VAL A 214 5.66 -2.86 -5.54
CA VAL A 214 7.01 -2.62 -5.03
C VAL A 214 7.85 -2.08 -6.19
N LEU A 215 8.46 -0.91 -6.00
CA LEU A 215 9.22 -0.20 -7.04
C LEU A 215 10.30 -1.09 -7.67
N HIS A 216 11.05 -1.82 -6.84
CA HIS A 216 12.10 -2.71 -7.33
C HIS A 216 11.55 -3.83 -8.19
N ASP A 217 10.43 -4.42 -7.81
CA ASP A 217 9.79 -5.50 -8.56
C ASP A 217 9.32 -5.02 -9.94
N MET A 218 8.66 -3.86 -10.01
CA MET A 218 8.20 -3.31 -11.29
C MET A 218 9.34 -2.88 -12.22
N LEU A 219 10.53 -2.63 -11.67
CA LEU A 219 11.75 -2.36 -12.42
C LEU A 219 12.52 -3.64 -12.77
N GLY A 220 12.04 -4.81 -12.40
CA GLY A 220 12.69 -6.08 -12.64
C GLY A 220 13.92 -6.32 -11.77
N LEU A 221 14.05 -5.61 -10.65
CA LEU A 221 15.14 -5.75 -9.68
C LEU A 221 14.68 -6.70 -8.56
N SER A 222 15.22 -7.91 -8.54
CA SER A 222 14.90 -8.89 -7.50
C SER A 222 16.16 -9.58 -7.00
N ILE A 223 16.42 -9.54 -5.71
CA ILE A 223 17.54 -10.22 -5.07
C ILE A 223 17.36 -11.75 -5.13
N THR A 224 16.13 -12.22 -5.02
CA THR A 224 15.81 -13.65 -4.95
C THR A 224 15.58 -14.29 -6.32
N GLY A 225 15.42 -13.48 -7.36
CA GLY A 225 15.00 -13.92 -8.71
C GLY A 225 13.55 -14.42 -8.78
N ARG A 226 12.80 -14.40 -7.66
CA ARG A 226 11.38 -14.76 -7.64
C ARG A 226 10.55 -13.53 -7.91
N VAL A 227 9.66 -13.63 -8.91
CA VAL A 227 8.73 -12.56 -9.27
C VAL A 227 7.31 -13.01 -8.86
N PRO A 228 6.61 -12.30 -7.98
CA PRO A 228 5.22 -12.61 -7.67
C PRO A 228 4.33 -12.54 -8.92
N LYS A 229 3.28 -13.36 -8.98
CA LYS A 229 2.36 -13.44 -10.12
C LYS A 229 1.75 -12.07 -10.50
N PHE A 230 1.50 -11.23 -9.52
CA PHE A 230 0.86 -9.93 -9.71
C PHE A 230 1.82 -8.84 -10.21
N VAL A 231 3.12 -9.12 -10.30
CA VAL A 231 4.13 -8.16 -10.75
C VAL A 231 4.25 -8.18 -12.27
N LYS A 232 4.22 -7.01 -12.88
CA LYS A 232 4.64 -6.75 -14.25
C LYS A 232 5.96 -6.01 -14.25
N ASN A 233 6.92 -6.50 -15.04
CA ASN A 233 8.18 -5.78 -15.25
C ASN A 233 7.95 -4.65 -16.27
N PHE A 234 7.83 -3.42 -15.78
CA PHE A 234 7.62 -2.23 -16.61
C PHE A 234 8.90 -1.70 -17.26
N MET A 235 10.09 -2.19 -16.86
CA MET A 235 11.33 -1.89 -17.58
C MET A 235 11.44 -2.65 -18.90
N ALA A 236 10.71 -3.75 -19.05
CA ALA A 236 10.74 -4.54 -20.28
C ALA A 236 10.30 -3.69 -21.48
N GLY A 237 11.22 -3.48 -22.44
CA GLY A 237 10.97 -2.67 -23.63
C GLY A 237 11.07 -1.15 -23.43
N GLN A 238 11.39 -0.66 -22.23
CA GLN A 238 11.56 0.77 -21.97
C GLN A 238 13.04 1.19 -22.05
N GLN A 239 13.30 2.44 -22.43
CA GLN A 239 14.65 2.96 -22.60
C GLN A 239 15.31 3.39 -21.28
N ASN A 240 14.51 3.73 -20.27
CA ASN A 240 14.99 4.21 -18.99
C ASN A 240 13.91 4.07 -17.90
N ILE A 241 14.31 4.28 -16.65
CA ILE A 241 13.43 4.17 -15.48
C ILE A 241 12.25 5.16 -15.55
N GLN A 242 12.46 6.38 -16.04
CA GLN A 242 11.39 7.39 -16.12
C GLN A 242 10.28 6.94 -17.08
N ALA A 243 10.65 6.31 -18.21
CA ALA A 243 9.68 5.74 -19.14
C ALA A 243 8.92 4.56 -18.53
N ALA A 244 9.58 3.72 -17.73
CA ALA A 244 8.93 2.61 -17.02
C ALA A 244 7.91 3.12 -15.98
N LEU A 245 8.27 4.13 -15.18
CA LEU A 245 7.35 4.78 -14.23
C LEU A 245 6.15 5.40 -14.94
N GLY A 246 6.38 6.10 -16.05
CA GLY A 246 5.31 6.68 -16.88
C GLY A 246 4.38 5.63 -17.49
N ALA A 247 4.92 4.49 -17.93
CA ALA A 247 4.13 3.37 -18.44
C ALA A 247 3.23 2.77 -17.34
N TYR A 248 3.76 2.57 -16.12
CA TYR A 248 2.98 2.13 -14.97
C TYR A 248 1.81 3.07 -14.69
N VAL A 249 2.05 4.37 -14.58
CA VAL A 249 1.00 5.37 -14.33
C VAL A 249 -0.05 5.31 -15.44
N THR A 250 0.37 5.28 -16.69
CA THR A 250 -0.54 5.24 -17.86
C THR A 250 -1.43 4.00 -17.82
N GLU A 251 -0.86 2.82 -17.59
CA GLU A 251 -1.61 1.57 -17.61
C GLU A 251 -2.58 1.45 -16.42
N VAL A 252 -2.18 1.90 -15.22
CA VAL A 252 -3.09 1.94 -14.06
C VAL A 252 -4.25 2.90 -14.32
N LYS A 253 -3.98 4.12 -14.82
CA LYS A 253 -5.00 5.11 -15.14
C LYS A 253 -5.98 4.63 -16.22
N ALA A 254 -5.49 3.90 -17.21
CA ALA A 254 -6.29 3.28 -18.25
C ALA A 254 -7.02 2.00 -17.82
N ALA A 255 -6.80 1.52 -16.58
CA ALA A 255 -7.27 0.23 -16.06
C ALA A 255 -6.85 -0.98 -16.93
N THR A 256 -5.72 -0.88 -17.64
CA THR A 256 -5.12 -1.97 -18.43
C THR A 256 -4.12 -2.78 -17.61
N PHE A 257 -3.61 -2.24 -16.50
CA PHE A 257 -2.89 -2.97 -15.47
C PHE A 257 -3.67 -2.87 -14.16
N PRO A 258 -3.80 -3.98 -13.41
CA PRO A 258 -3.36 -5.34 -13.72
C PRO A 258 -4.25 -6.02 -14.77
N GLY A 259 -3.65 -6.85 -15.64
CA GLY A 259 -4.38 -7.78 -16.47
C GLY A 259 -4.91 -8.97 -15.67
N ILE A 260 -5.73 -9.82 -16.29
CA ILE A 260 -6.33 -11.02 -15.65
C ILE A 260 -5.23 -11.96 -15.12
N GLU A 261 -4.12 -12.07 -15.84
CA GLU A 261 -2.95 -12.88 -15.47
C GLU A 261 -2.28 -12.45 -14.16
N HIS A 262 -2.44 -11.19 -13.76
CA HIS A 262 -1.88 -10.63 -12.53
C HIS A 262 -2.83 -10.79 -11.33
N GLY A 263 -4.07 -11.21 -11.55
CA GLY A 263 -5.07 -11.41 -10.50
C GLY A 263 -5.12 -12.84 -9.96
N PHE A 264 -5.94 -13.03 -8.95
CA PHE A 264 -6.27 -14.33 -8.37
C PHE A 264 -7.78 -14.53 -8.40
N SER A 265 -8.19 -15.79 -8.59
CA SER A 265 -9.58 -16.25 -8.42
C SER A 265 -9.79 -16.85 -7.02
N ALA A 266 -11.06 -17.00 -6.65
CA ALA A 266 -11.47 -17.71 -5.44
C ALA A 266 -11.03 -19.19 -5.43
#